data_f60c56fbaa6d2cdb8a1ee44bf30e24c2
#
_entry.id   f60c56fbaa6d2cdb8a1ee44bf30e24c2
#
_cell.length_a   1.000
_cell.length_b   1.000
_cell.length_c   1.000
_cell.angle_alpha   90.00
_cell.angle_beta   90.00
_cell.angle_gamma   90.00
#
_symmetry.space_group_name_H-M   'P 1'
#
loop_
_entity.id
_entity.type
_entity.pdbx_description
1 polymer ?
#
loop_
_entity_poly.entity_id
_entity_poly.type
_entity_poly.pdbx_seq_one_letter_code
_entity_poly.pdbx_strand_id
1 'polypeptide(L)'
;GAKQLNVAVPKGIRALAPTGSIGILAETTTGIEPLFCKAYKRRYRSAGDGSWVYQYVVDGSVKRLIDSGVDINNIKDSYDLSFKQRVKFQADVQNYVDMSISSTCNMPPWGSPDNNESNYEKNAEILLKYAKRLRGFTVYPDGCRGGQPLTRVSLDEALANEGVVFEEKENECLNGVCGI
;
A
#
# COMPACT_ATOMS: atom_id res chain seq x y z
N GLY A 1 -1.78 26.17 25.71
CA GLY A 1 -0.70 25.84 24.82
C GLY A 1 0.26 27.00 24.57
N ALA A 2 0.59 27.34 23.32
CA ALA A 2 1.62 28.28 22.93
C ALA A 2 1.48 29.65 23.60
N LYS A 3 0.26 30.18 23.73
CA LYS A 3 0.00 31.45 24.43
C LYS A 3 0.35 31.37 25.92
N GLN A 4 0.10 30.26 26.59
CA GLN A 4 0.43 30.07 28.00
C GLN A 4 1.94 29.98 28.22
N LEU A 5 2.68 29.46 27.24
CA LEU A 5 4.13 29.33 27.28
C LEU A 5 4.86 30.55 26.70
N ASN A 6 4.11 31.56 26.25
CA ASN A 6 4.65 32.76 25.60
C ASN A 6 5.60 32.44 24.42
N VAL A 7 5.24 31.44 23.62
CA VAL A 7 6.00 31.05 22.40
C VAL A 7 5.17 31.30 21.17
N ALA A 8 5.81 31.36 20.00
CA ALA A 8 5.13 31.53 18.71
C ALA A 8 4.17 30.36 18.48
N VAL A 9 2.97 30.68 17.98
CA VAL A 9 2.00 29.65 17.58
C VAL A 9 2.50 28.96 16.31
N PRO A 10 2.69 27.63 16.33
CA PRO A 10 3.12 26.90 15.14
C PRO A 10 2.07 27.00 14.01
N LYS A 11 2.52 27.14 12.76
CA LYS A 11 1.64 27.19 11.59
C LYS A 11 1.03 25.85 11.23
N GLY A 12 1.70 24.76 11.58
CA GLY A 12 1.24 23.39 11.33
C GLY A 12 1.65 22.49 12.49
N ILE A 13 0.76 21.63 12.94
CA ILE A 13 0.96 20.75 14.10
C ILE A 13 0.61 19.29 13.80
N ARG A 14 -0.02 19.00 12.66
CA ARG A 14 -0.46 17.65 12.30
C ARG A 14 0.16 17.21 10.99
N ALA A 15 0.78 16.03 11.02
CA ALA A 15 1.22 15.28 9.86
C ALA A 15 0.77 13.82 10.02
N LEU A 16 0.67 13.08 8.92
CA LEU A 16 0.41 11.65 8.95
C LEU A 16 1.64 10.90 8.43
N ALA A 17 2.28 10.19 9.34
CA ALA A 17 3.42 9.32 9.04
C ALA A 17 2.96 8.00 8.39
N PRO A 18 3.85 7.26 7.71
CA PRO A 18 3.50 5.99 7.06
C PRO A 18 3.05 4.92 8.06
N THR A 19 3.64 4.87 9.24
CA THR A 19 3.35 3.91 10.33
C THR A 19 3.40 2.42 9.93
N GLY A 20 4.17 2.07 8.89
CA GLY A 20 4.20 0.73 8.29
C GLY A 20 4.49 -0.37 9.29
N SER A 21 5.64 -0.32 9.97
CA SER A 21 6.03 -1.33 10.96
C SER A 21 5.10 -1.37 12.17
N ILE A 22 4.61 -0.21 12.61
CA ILE A 22 3.67 -0.11 13.74
C ILE A 22 2.33 -0.74 13.37
N GLY A 23 1.83 -0.49 12.15
CA GLY A 23 0.59 -1.08 11.67
C GLY A 23 0.68 -2.60 11.53
N ILE A 24 1.80 -3.11 11.02
CA ILE A 24 2.05 -4.57 10.95
C ILE A 24 2.07 -5.18 12.36
N LEU A 25 2.77 -4.57 13.30
CA LEU A 25 2.82 -5.05 14.69
C LEU A 25 1.45 -5.01 15.37
N ALA A 26 0.67 -3.98 15.11
CA ALA A 26 -0.69 -3.83 15.65
C ALA A 26 -1.76 -4.59 14.84
N GLU A 27 -1.36 -5.30 13.78
CA GLU A 27 -2.24 -6.03 12.87
C GLU A 27 -3.42 -5.18 12.37
N THR A 28 -3.12 -3.98 11.89
CA THR A 28 -4.10 -3.04 11.35
C THR A 28 -3.56 -2.33 10.13
N THR A 29 -4.42 -1.56 9.45
CA THR A 29 -3.99 -0.69 8.34
C THR A 29 -3.09 0.44 8.84
N THR A 30 -2.30 1.02 7.97
CA THR A 30 -1.29 2.04 8.27
C THR A 30 -1.72 3.41 7.78
N GLY A 31 -1.48 4.45 8.57
CA GLY A 31 -1.81 5.83 8.20
C GLY A 31 -3.28 5.98 7.77
N ILE A 32 -3.49 6.45 6.54
CA ILE A 32 -4.83 6.50 5.89
C ILE A 32 -4.96 5.45 4.78
N GLU A 33 -4.08 4.45 4.78
CA GLU A 33 -4.10 3.43 3.74
C GLU A 33 -5.31 2.49 3.90
N PRO A 34 -5.92 2.02 2.82
CA PRO A 34 -6.77 0.85 2.88
C PRO A 34 -5.93 -0.38 3.21
N LEU A 35 -6.57 -1.48 3.46
CA LEU A 35 -5.93 -2.79 3.45
C LEU A 35 -5.12 -2.94 2.15
N PHE A 36 -3.85 -3.33 2.23
CA PHE A 36 -3.02 -3.49 1.03
C PHE A 36 -3.63 -4.54 0.09
N CYS A 37 -3.82 -5.75 0.59
CA CYS A 37 -4.59 -6.82 -0.04
C CYS A 37 -5.00 -7.84 1.03
N LYS A 38 -6.01 -8.65 0.72
CA LYS A 38 -6.52 -9.67 1.66
C LYS A 38 -5.50 -10.77 1.96
N ALA A 39 -4.67 -11.08 0.97
CA ALA A 39 -3.63 -12.10 1.07
C ALA A 39 -2.45 -11.78 0.15
N TYR A 40 -1.26 -12.16 0.57
CA TYR A 40 -0.03 -11.86 -0.15
C TYR A 40 1.08 -12.89 0.11
N LYS A 41 2.03 -12.97 -0.79
CA LYS A 41 3.36 -13.52 -0.53
C LYS A 41 4.23 -12.39 0.03
N ARG A 42 4.82 -12.58 1.19
CA ARG A 42 5.84 -11.66 1.70
C ARG A 42 7.23 -12.21 1.44
N ARG A 43 8.14 -11.34 1.05
CA ARG A 43 9.56 -11.62 0.86
C ARG A 43 10.35 -11.09 2.04
N TYR A 44 11.24 -11.89 2.59
CA TYR A 44 12.12 -11.48 3.67
C TYR A 44 13.43 -12.28 3.65
N ARG A 45 14.42 -11.82 4.41
CA ARG A 45 15.69 -12.54 4.57
C ARG A 45 15.54 -13.64 5.62
N SER A 46 15.97 -14.86 5.28
CA SER A 46 16.11 -15.95 6.25
C SER A 46 17.12 -15.55 7.32
N ALA A 47 16.81 -15.85 8.58
CA ALA A 47 17.71 -15.56 9.70
C ALA A 47 18.93 -16.50 9.74
N GLY A 48 18.87 -17.65 9.06
CA GLY A 48 19.94 -18.65 9.07
C GLY A 48 21.09 -18.30 8.14
N ASP A 49 20.81 -18.20 6.86
CA ASP A 49 21.79 -18.04 5.78
C ASP A 49 21.68 -16.73 5.02
N GLY A 50 20.67 -15.92 5.35
CA GLY A 50 20.40 -14.66 4.69
C GLY A 50 19.79 -14.80 3.28
N SER A 51 19.38 -16.02 2.88
CA SER A 51 18.66 -16.25 1.62
C SER A 51 17.34 -15.52 1.57
N TRP A 52 16.85 -15.22 0.36
CA TRP A 52 15.52 -14.67 0.18
C TRP A 52 14.49 -15.79 0.22
N VAL A 53 13.55 -15.64 1.12
CA VAL A 53 12.43 -16.58 1.28
C VAL A 53 11.09 -15.87 1.13
N TYR A 54 10.11 -16.63 0.71
CA TYR A 54 8.74 -16.20 0.53
C TYR A 54 7.82 -16.96 1.48
N GLN A 55 6.78 -16.30 1.95
CA GLN A 55 5.77 -16.90 2.79
C GLN A 55 4.40 -16.42 2.40
N TYR A 56 3.45 -17.34 2.29
CA TYR A 56 2.04 -17.00 2.13
C TYR A 56 1.47 -16.47 3.43
N VAL A 57 0.76 -15.35 3.33
CA VAL A 57 0.19 -14.65 4.49
C VAL A 57 -1.22 -14.19 4.16
N VAL A 58 -2.17 -14.55 5.01
CA VAL A 58 -3.47 -13.87 5.08
C VAL A 58 -3.31 -12.66 5.99
N ASP A 59 -3.81 -11.50 5.58
CA ASP A 59 -3.73 -10.30 6.43
C ASP A 59 -4.39 -10.54 7.78
N GLY A 60 -3.74 -10.13 8.87
CA GLY A 60 -4.19 -10.40 10.23
C GLY A 60 -5.60 -9.87 10.52
N SER A 61 -5.97 -8.71 9.93
CA SER A 61 -7.33 -8.18 10.07
C SER A 61 -8.35 -9.04 9.33
N VAL A 62 -8.00 -9.51 8.13
CA VAL A 62 -8.86 -10.40 7.34
C VAL A 62 -9.03 -11.74 8.05
N LYS A 63 -7.95 -12.29 8.58
CA LYS A 63 -7.99 -13.56 9.32
C LYS A 63 -8.93 -13.46 10.54
N ARG A 64 -8.81 -12.40 11.34
CA ARG A 64 -9.71 -12.20 12.49
C ARG A 64 -11.18 -12.09 12.08
N LEU A 65 -11.47 -11.48 10.95
CA LEU A 65 -12.85 -11.38 10.44
C LEU A 65 -13.37 -12.74 9.98
N ILE A 66 -12.55 -13.54 9.29
CA ILE A 66 -12.88 -14.91 8.88
C ILE A 66 -13.16 -15.75 10.13
N ASP A 67 -12.27 -15.74 11.11
CA ASP A 67 -12.40 -16.50 12.35
C ASP A 67 -13.64 -16.10 13.17
N SER A 68 -14.08 -14.85 13.01
CA SER A 68 -15.31 -14.31 13.62
C SER A 68 -16.57 -14.60 12.79
N GLY A 69 -16.47 -15.30 11.67
CA GLY A 69 -17.60 -15.61 10.78
C GLY A 69 -18.13 -14.44 9.98
N VAL A 70 -17.36 -13.36 9.84
CA VAL A 70 -17.74 -12.18 9.06
C VAL A 70 -17.52 -12.43 7.57
N ASP A 71 -18.51 -12.11 6.75
CA ASP A 71 -18.35 -12.15 5.28
C ASP A 71 -17.35 -11.08 4.82
N ILE A 72 -16.24 -11.54 4.26
CA ILE A 72 -15.16 -10.67 3.77
C ILE A 72 -15.30 -10.26 2.30
N ASN A 73 -16.36 -10.71 1.60
CA ASN A 73 -16.54 -10.39 0.17
C ASN A 73 -16.75 -8.89 -0.06
N ASN A 74 -17.35 -8.19 0.91
CA ASN A 74 -17.58 -6.76 0.86
C ASN A 74 -16.40 -5.90 1.35
N ILE A 75 -15.34 -6.52 1.86
CA ILE A 75 -14.12 -5.80 2.29
C ILE A 75 -13.31 -5.47 1.05
N LYS A 76 -13.08 -4.17 0.87
CA LYS A 76 -12.25 -3.66 -0.22
C LYS A 76 -10.81 -3.48 0.22
N ASP A 77 -9.90 -3.89 -0.64
CA ASP A 77 -8.47 -3.63 -0.49
C ASP A 77 -7.98 -2.51 -1.43
N SER A 78 -6.68 -2.26 -1.45
CA SER A 78 -6.10 -1.18 -2.24
C SER A 78 -6.30 -1.36 -3.76
N TYR A 79 -6.48 -2.58 -4.22
CA TYR A 79 -6.69 -2.91 -5.64
C TYR A 79 -8.16 -2.79 -6.08
N ASP A 80 -9.09 -2.78 -5.12
CA ASP A 80 -10.51 -2.56 -5.38
C ASP A 80 -10.87 -1.07 -5.50
N LEU A 81 -9.91 -0.18 -5.20
CA LEU A 81 -10.11 1.26 -5.19
C LEU A 81 -9.48 1.90 -6.43
N SER A 82 -10.29 2.63 -7.18
CA SER A 82 -9.80 3.36 -8.35
C SER A 82 -8.82 4.48 -7.96
N PHE A 83 -7.93 4.85 -8.88
CA PHE A 83 -7.02 5.97 -8.75
C PHE A 83 -7.74 7.25 -8.29
N LYS A 84 -8.90 7.57 -8.90
CA LYS A 84 -9.72 8.72 -8.52
C LYS A 84 -10.19 8.69 -7.06
N GLN A 85 -10.63 7.51 -6.57
CA GLN A 85 -11.07 7.37 -5.19
C GLN A 85 -9.92 7.60 -4.22
N ARG A 86 -8.74 7.06 -4.50
CA ARG A 86 -7.52 7.22 -3.68
C ARG A 86 -7.08 8.68 -3.62
N VAL A 87 -6.93 9.35 -4.76
CA VAL A 87 -6.53 10.77 -4.84
C VAL A 87 -7.54 11.67 -4.13
N LYS A 88 -8.84 11.45 -4.40
CA LYS A 88 -9.92 12.22 -3.75
C LYS A 88 -9.89 12.04 -2.23
N PHE A 89 -9.79 10.82 -1.76
CA PHE A 89 -9.78 10.52 -0.32
C PHE A 89 -8.62 11.23 0.39
N GLN A 90 -7.41 11.12 -0.14
CA GLN A 90 -6.25 11.82 0.43
C GLN A 90 -6.46 13.34 0.42
N ALA A 91 -6.99 13.91 -0.66
CA ALA A 91 -7.29 15.33 -0.74
C ALA A 91 -8.36 15.78 0.27
N ASP A 92 -9.34 14.93 0.57
CA ASP A 92 -10.36 15.23 1.57
C ASP A 92 -9.79 15.19 3.00
N VAL A 93 -8.96 14.19 3.31
CA VAL A 93 -8.25 14.11 4.60
C VAL A 93 -7.26 15.28 4.78
N GLN A 94 -6.63 15.75 3.69
CA GLN A 94 -5.67 16.86 3.73
C GLN A 94 -6.29 18.16 4.26
N ASN A 95 -7.61 18.34 4.20
CA ASN A 95 -8.29 19.51 4.79
C ASN A 95 -8.13 19.57 6.33
N TYR A 96 -7.85 18.44 6.95
CA TYR A 96 -7.74 18.30 8.41
C TYR A 96 -6.30 18.09 8.89
N VAL A 97 -5.34 18.06 7.96
CA VAL A 97 -3.92 17.82 8.22
C VAL A 97 -3.09 18.97 7.68
N ASP A 98 -2.36 19.63 8.54
CA ASP A 98 -1.63 20.86 8.22
C ASP A 98 -0.40 20.61 7.34
N MET A 99 0.26 19.45 7.55
CA MET A 99 1.49 19.06 6.85
C MET A 99 1.23 17.89 5.90
N SER A 100 2.28 17.24 5.43
CA SER A 100 2.16 16.14 4.48
C SER A 100 1.47 14.92 5.09
N ILE A 101 0.75 14.22 4.23
CA ILE A 101 0.18 12.90 4.48
C ILE A 101 1.02 11.89 3.69
N SER A 102 1.59 10.93 4.39
CA SER A 102 2.19 9.76 3.73
C SER A 102 1.07 8.81 3.31
N SER A 103 0.86 8.69 2.03
CA SER A 103 -0.12 7.77 1.44
C SER A 103 0.35 7.32 0.06
N THR A 104 0.23 6.02 -0.21
CA THR A 104 0.62 5.42 -1.47
C THR A 104 -0.62 4.98 -2.24
N CYS A 105 -0.74 5.42 -3.47
CA CYS A 105 -1.72 4.91 -4.41
C CYS A 105 -1.10 3.71 -5.16
N ASN A 106 -1.50 2.51 -4.77
CA ASN A 106 -1.11 1.31 -5.50
C ASN A 106 -1.89 1.24 -6.81
N MET A 107 -1.17 0.97 -7.90
CA MET A 107 -1.73 0.81 -9.23
C MET A 107 -1.49 -0.63 -9.69
N PRO A 108 -2.35 -1.18 -10.53
CA PRO A 108 -2.05 -2.43 -11.23
C PRO A 108 -0.74 -2.33 -12.02
N PRO A 109 -0.14 -3.46 -12.43
CA PRO A 109 1.06 -3.45 -13.25
C PRO A 109 0.90 -2.58 -14.49
N TRP A 110 1.99 -1.93 -14.91
CA TRP A 110 1.99 -1.17 -16.17
C TRP A 110 1.67 -2.10 -17.35
N GLY A 111 0.84 -1.64 -18.26
CA GLY A 111 0.32 -2.43 -19.39
C GLY A 111 -0.98 -3.19 -19.09
N SER A 112 -1.45 -3.19 -17.84
CA SER A 112 -2.78 -3.75 -17.49
C SER A 112 -3.92 -2.87 -17.99
N PRO A 113 -5.17 -3.39 -18.07
CA PRO A 113 -6.33 -2.61 -18.51
C PRO A 113 -6.55 -1.30 -17.75
N ASP A 114 -6.21 -1.28 -16.46
CA ASP A 114 -6.43 -0.13 -15.59
C ASP A 114 -5.18 0.76 -15.40
N ASN A 115 -4.02 0.35 -15.96
CA ASN A 115 -2.78 1.10 -15.86
C ASN A 115 -1.94 0.97 -17.14
N ASN A 116 -2.25 1.76 -18.13
CA ASN A 116 -1.59 1.78 -19.45
C ASN A 116 -1.63 3.18 -20.05
N GLU A 117 -1.07 3.32 -21.23
CA GLU A 117 -0.97 4.60 -21.95
C GLU A 117 -2.34 5.25 -22.19
N SER A 118 -3.38 4.46 -22.47
CA SER A 118 -4.71 4.99 -22.77
C SER A 118 -5.41 5.64 -21.58
N ASN A 119 -5.03 5.29 -20.35
CA ASN A 119 -5.59 5.93 -19.15
C ASN A 119 -4.62 6.89 -18.43
N TYR A 120 -3.43 7.09 -18.99
CA TYR A 120 -2.45 8.01 -18.44
C TYR A 120 -2.97 9.46 -18.35
N GLU A 121 -3.50 9.99 -19.44
CA GLU A 121 -4.04 11.36 -19.49
C GLU A 121 -5.17 11.55 -18.48
N LYS A 122 -6.12 10.62 -18.43
CA LYS A 122 -7.21 10.63 -17.47
C LYS A 122 -6.72 10.63 -16.01
N ASN A 123 -5.70 9.85 -15.71
CA ASN A 123 -5.10 9.80 -14.37
C ASN A 123 -4.37 11.10 -14.06
N ALA A 124 -3.67 11.69 -15.03
CA ALA A 124 -3.02 13.00 -14.89
C ALA A 124 -4.04 14.11 -14.62
N GLU A 125 -5.16 14.15 -15.35
CA GLU A 125 -6.25 15.10 -15.10
C GLU A 125 -6.84 14.96 -13.69
N ILE A 126 -7.05 13.73 -13.23
CA ILE A 126 -7.52 13.47 -11.88
C ILE A 126 -6.53 14.05 -10.86
N LEU A 127 -5.24 13.77 -11.02
CA LEU A 127 -4.22 14.28 -10.13
C LEU A 127 -4.17 15.82 -10.13
N LEU A 128 -4.16 16.44 -11.31
CA LEU A 128 -4.14 17.90 -11.48
C LEU A 128 -5.36 18.56 -10.82
N LYS A 129 -6.53 17.95 -10.92
CA LYS A 129 -7.76 18.44 -10.26
C LYS A 129 -7.60 18.57 -8.76
N TYR A 130 -6.88 17.66 -8.11
CA TYR A 130 -6.71 17.63 -6.65
C TYR A 130 -5.33 18.16 -6.19
N ALA A 131 -4.40 18.44 -7.10
CA ALA A 131 -3.01 18.76 -6.78
C ALA A 131 -2.85 19.92 -5.78
N LYS A 132 -3.66 20.97 -5.89
CA LYS A 132 -3.61 22.12 -4.98
C LYS A 132 -4.04 21.79 -3.54
N ARG A 133 -4.70 20.66 -3.34
CA ARG A 133 -5.15 20.18 -2.03
C ARG A 133 -4.21 19.14 -1.42
N LEU A 134 -3.22 18.66 -2.17
CA LEU A 134 -2.26 17.64 -1.73
C LEU A 134 -0.94 18.30 -1.34
N ARG A 135 -0.30 17.82 -0.29
CA ARG A 135 1.05 18.22 0.13
C ARG A 135 2.10 17.15 -0.10
N GLY A 136 1.74 16.10 -0.79
CA GLY A 136 2.56 14.97 -1.21
C GLY A 136 1.67 13.91 -1.81
N PHE A 137 2.20 13.13 -2.72
CA PHE A 137 1.49 12.04 -3.38
C PHE A 137 2.48 11.01 -3.89
N THR A 138 2.20 9.74 -3.65
CA THR A 138 3.05 8.64 -4.11
C THR A 138 2.20 7.65 -4.90
N VAL A 139 2.70 7.26 -6.08
CA VAL A 139 2.10 6.22 -6.93
C VAL A 139 3.07 5.05 -7.02
N TYR A 140 2.54 3.86 -6.92
CA TYR A 140 3.32 2.64 -6.99
C TYR A 140 2.62 1.61 -7.89
N PRO A 141 3.06 1.45 -9.15
CA PRO A 141 2.62 0.34 -9.98
C PRO A 141 3.16 -0.98 -9.43
N ASP A 142 2.31 -2.00 -9.41
CA ASP A 142 2.70 -3.33 -8.98
C ASP A 142 3.78 -3.91 -9.91
N GLY A 143 4.79 -4.55 -9.34
CA GLY A 143 5.92 -5.07 -10.09
C GLY A 143 6.94 -4.03 -10.62
N CYS A 144 6.77 -2.72 -10.32
CA CYS A 144 7.69 -1.69 -10.82
C CYS A 144 9.07 -1.71 -10.17
N ARG A 145 9.28 -2.47 -9.13
CA ARG A 145 10.60 -2.68 -8.49
C ARG A 145 10.92 -4.16 -8.39
N GLY A 146 12.14 -4.51 -8.77
CA GLY A 146 12.69 -5.81 -8.45
C GLY A 146 12.68 -6.05 -6.94
N GLY A 147 12.28 -7.25 -6.53
CA GLY A 147 12.29 -7.60 -5.11
C GLY A 147 11.21 -6.93 -4.26
N GLN A 148 10.05 -6.72 -4.82
CA GLN A 148 8.87 -6.22 -4.10
C GLN A 148 8.62 -7.04 -2.82
N PRO A 149 8.50 -6.40 -1.63
CA PRO A 149 8.40 -7.13 -0.38
C PRO A 149 7.06 -7.86 -0.20
N LEU A 150 6.00 -7.38 -0.82
CA LEU A 150 4.67 -7.97 -0.75
C LEU A 150 4.13 -8.12 -2.17
N THR A 151 3.67 -9.32 -2.52
CA THR A 151 3.04 -9.62 -3.81
C THR A 151 1.64 -10.17 -3.56
N ARG A 152 0.62 -9.53 -4.13
CA ARG A 152 -0.77 -9.98 -4.01
C ARG A 152 -0.93 -11.41 -4.52
N VAL A 153 -1.70 -12.22 -3.79
CA VAL A 153 -2.18 -13.54 -4.20
C VAL A 153 -3.67 -13.66 -3.93
N SER A 154 -4.30 -14.71 -4.46
CA SER A 154 -5.69 -14.99 -4.11
C SER A 154 -5.79 -15.44 -2.64
N LEU A 155 -6.94 -15.16 -2.02
CA LEU A 155 -7.17 -15.60 -0.66
C LEU A 155 -7.17 -17.13 -0.56
N ASP A 156 -7.78 -17.82 -1.52
CA ASP A 156 -7.83 -19.28 -1.55
C ASP A 156 -6.42 -19.89 -1.63
N GLU A 157 -5.55 -19.31 -2.47
CA GLU A 157 -4.15 -19.71 -2.57
C GLU A 157 -3.42 -19.54 -1.24
N ALA A 158 -3.61 -18.40 -0.58
CA ALA A 158 -2.95 -18.14 0.69
C ALA A 158 -3.48 -19.01 1.82
N LEU A 159 -4.78 -19.27 1.88
CA LEU A 159 -5.37 -20.18 2.87
C LEU A 159 -4.89 -21.64 2.67
N ALA A 160 -4.79 -22.08 1.41
CA ALA A 160 -4.30 -23.43 1.10
C ALA A 160 -2.81 -23.62 1.46
N ASN A 161 -2.04 -22.54 1.52
CA ASN A 161 -0.59 -22.54 1.76
C ASN A 161 -0.18 -21.74 3.00
N GLU A 162 -1.09 -21.49 3.93
CA GLU A 162 -0.81 -20.64 5.09
C GLU A 162 0.41 -21.14 5.87
N GLY A 163 1.36 -20.24 6.10
CA GLY A 163 2.59 -20.53 6.82
C GLY A 163 3.66 -21.26 6.02
N VAL A 164 3.39 -21.70 4.79
CA VAL A 164 4.39 -22.32 3.93
C VAL A 164 5.46 -21.29 3.60
N VAL A 165 6.71 -21.64 3.88
CA VAL A 165 7.91 -20.87 3.56
C VAL A 165 8.66 -21.60 2.44
N PHE A 166 9.05 -20.88 1.39
CA PHE A 166 9.75 -21.46 0.25
C PHE A 166 10.75 -20.47 -0.35
N GLU A 167 11.74 -21.01 -1.04
CA GLU A 167 12.65 -20.24 -1.87
C GLU A 167 12.10 -20.16 -3.29
N GLU A 168 11.93 -18.96 -3.81
CA GLU A 168 11.61 -18.75 -5.22
C GLU A 168 12.88 -18.30 -5.91
N LYS A 169 13.33 -19.02 -6.92
CA LYS A 169 14.42 -18.54 -7.76
C LYS A 169 13.93 -17.26 -8.44
N GLU A 170 14.59 -16.15 -8.17
CA GLU A 170 14.35 -14.94 -8.95
C GLU A 170 14.54 -15.32 -10.42
N ASN A 171 13.51 -15.12 -11.22
CA ASN A 171 13.71 -15.08 -12.66
C ASN A 171 14.64 -13.88 -12.89
N GLU A 172 15.92 -14.15 -13.04
CA GLU A 172 16.89 -13.18 -13.54
C GLU A 172 16.25 -12.54 -14.77
N CYS A 173 16.25 -11.22 -14.80
CA CYS A 173 15.70 -10.46 -15.92
C CYS A 173 16.13 -11.10 -17.23
N LEU A 174 15.21 -11.79 -17.88
CA LEU A 174 15.43 -12.50 -19.16
C LEU A 174 15.72 -11.49 -20.28
N ASN A 175 16.52 -10.49 -20.13
CA ASN A 175 17.03 -9.61 -21.21
C ASN A 175 17.85 -8.41 -20.68
N GLY A 176 18.36 -8.43 -19.45
CA GLY A 176 19.31 -7.40 -19.00
C GLY A 176 18.74 -5.98 -18.86
N VAL A 177 17.44 -5.80 -18.95
CA VAL A 177 16.75 -4.53 -18.73
C VAL A 177 15.95 -4.65 -17.44
N CYS A 178 16.62 -4.42 -16.32
CA CYS A 178 15.92 -3.98 -15.11
C CYS A 178 15.37 -2.59 -15.44
N GLY A 179 14.07 -2.49 -15.64
CA GLY A 179 13.43 -1.21 -15.86
C GLY A 179 13.78 -0.21 -14.75
N ILE A 180 14.30 0.93 -15.18
CA ILE A 180 14.60 2.11 -14.35
C ILE A 180 13.29 2.62 -13.75
#